data_954151e02baea5c8ebead9a5ba54e86f
#
_entry.id   954151e02baea5c8ebead9a5ba54e86f
#
_cell.length_a   1.000
_cell.length_b   1.000
_cell.length_c   1.000
_cell.angle_alpha   90.00
_cell.angle_beta   90.00
_cell.angle_gamma   90.00
#
_symmetry.space_group_name_H-M   'P 1'
#
loop_
_entity.id
_entity.type
_entity.pdbx_description
1 polymer ?
#
loop_
_entity_poly.entity_id
_entity_poly.type
_entity_poly.pdbx_seq_one_letter_code
_entity_poly.pdbx_strand_id
1 'polypeptide(L)'
;GVQAAEVEVNRLTGEVRVVRIVAATDVGTAINPLGLQGQVEGGVMMGLGNALTEHFILDEGRVVTDRLARYRIPSITHTPEITSIIVEHATSGGPYGAKGIGEIVSIPTTPAITNAIYNAVGVRVDSLPVDQEKIAEALAAEKAG
;
A
#
# COMPACT_ATOMS: atom_id res chain seq x y z
N GLY A 1 7.62 10.36 5.87
CA GLY A 1 7.19 10.16 4.49
C GLY A 1 5.71 10.42 4.30
N VAL A 2 5.31 10.70 3.07
CA VAL A 2 3.91 10.87 2.67
C VAL A 2 3.69 10.18 1.32
N GLN A 3 2.50 9.61 1.14
CA GLN A 3 2.14 8.96 -0.13
C GLN A 3 0.75 9.39 -0.59
N ALA A 4 0.58 9.42 -1.90
CA ALA A 4 -0.70 9.60 -2.57
C ALA A 4 -0.94 8.43 -3.52
N ALA A 5 -2.16 7.90 -3.52
CA ALA A 5 -2.55 6.78 -4.37
C ALA A 5 -3.68 7.19 -5.32
N GLU A 6 -3.63 6.67 -6.53
CA GLU A 6 -4.70 6.71 -7.51
C GLU A 6 -5.23 5.30 -7.73
N VAL A 7 -6.55 5.12 -7.61
CA VAL A 7 -7.19 3.82 -7.72
C VAL A 7 -8.35 3.84 -8.71
N GLU A 8 -8.59 2.70 -9.32
CA GLU A 8 -9.84 2.40 -10.02
C GLU A 8 -10.63 1.37 -9.21
N VAL A 9 -11.93 1.61 -9.04
CA VAL A 9 -12.83 0.70 -8.34
C VAL A 9 -13.95 0.27 -9.29
N ASN A 10 -14.07 -1.02 -9.51
CA ASN A 10 -15.18 -1.57 -10.25
C ASN A 10 -16.44 -1.56 -9.37
N ARG A 11 -17.41 -0.72 -9.72
CA ARG A 11 -18.64 -0.52 -8.92
C ARG A 11 -19.59 -1.72 -8.90
N LEU A 12 -19.37 -2.73 -9.73
CA LEU A 12 -20.18 -3.96 -9.74
C LEU A 12 -19.55 -5.08 -8.91
N THR A 13 -18.23 -5.22 -9.00
CA THR A 13 -17.51 -6.33 -8.37
C THR A 13 -16.78 -5.91 -7.08
N GLY A 14 -16.64 -4.61 -6.81
CA GLY A 14 -15.83 -4.08 -5.72
C GLY A 14 -14.32 -4.21 -5.96
N GLU A 15 -13.89 -4.73 -7.11
CA GLU A 15 -12.47 -4.90 -7.44
C GLU A 15 -11.75 -3.55 -7.44
N VAL A 16 -10.60 -3.51 -6.77
CA VAL A 16 -9.74 -2.34 -6.66
C VAL A 16 -8.44 -2.57 -7.41
N ARG A 17 -8.10 -1.67 -8.32
CA ARG A 17 -6.81 -1.61 -9.00
C ARG A 17 -6.10 -0.33 -8.61
N VAL A 18 -4.89 -0.45 -8.10
CA VAL A 18 -4.01 0.71 -7.88
C VAL A 18 -3.35 1.07 -9.20
N VAL A 19 -3.55 2.29 -9.65
CA VAL A 19 -3.03 2.79 -10.93
C VAL A 19 -1.66 3.41 -10.75
N ARG A 20 -1.53 4.27 -9.72
CA ARG A 20 -0.30 5.01 -9.46
C ARG A 20 -0.15 5.30 -7.97
N ILE A 21 1.11 5.30 -7.50
CA ILE A 21 1.50 5.77 -6.18
C ILE A 21 2.65 6.77 -6.32
N VAL A 22 2.51 7.92 -5.67
CA VAL A 22 3.59 8.89 -5.49
C VAL A 22 4.04 8.81 -4.04
N ALA A 23 5.31 8.52 -3.81
CA ALA A 23 5.89 8.35 -2.49
C ALA A 23 7.03 9.34 -2.27
N ALA A 24 6.83 10.30 -1.36
CA ALA A 24 7.86 11.25 -0.94
C ALA A 24 8.41 10.85 0.43
N THR A 25 9.72 10.61 0.50
CA THR A 25 10.37 10.09 1.70
C THR A 25 11.60 10.92 2.05
N ASP A 26 11.64 11.44 3.28
CA ASP A 26 12.80 12.13 3.82
C ASP A 26 13.83 11.08 4.28
N VAL A 27 14.97 11.10 3.62
CA VAL A 27 16.09 10.15 3.83
C VAL A 27 17.28 10.78 4.55
N GLY A 28 17.14 12.04 4.98
CA GLY A 28 18.28 12.81 5.48
C GLY A 28 19.22 13.16 4.33
N THR A 29 20.41 12.53 4.31
CA THR A 29 21.34 12.58 3.18
C THR A 29 21.21 11.31 2.35
N ALA A 30 21.03 11.43 1.04
CA ALA A 30 20.92 10.30 0.12
C ALA A 30 22.30 9.68 -0.16
N ILE A 31 22.68 8.66 0.62
CA ILE A 31 23.99 7.98 0.46
C ILE A 31 24.04 7.16 -0.84
N ASN A 32 22.95 6.46 -1.17
CA ASN A 32 22.81 5.64 -2.38
C ASN A 32 21.45 5.86 -3.02
N PRO A 33 21.30 6.82 -3.93
CA PRO A 33 20.01 7.15 -4.55
C PRO A 33 19.32 5.98 -5.23
N LEU A 34 20.07 5.13 -5.95
CA LEU A 34 19.49 3.95 -6.61
C LEU A 34 18.96 2.92 -5.60
N GLY A 35 19.73 2.66 -4.53
CA GLY A 35 19.31 1.79 -3.44
C GLY A 35 18.07 2.35 -2.72
N LEU A 36 18.00 3.66 -2.52
CA LEU A 36 16.85 4.34 -1.89
C LEU A 36 15.59 4.20 -2.76
N GLN A 37 15.71 4.39 -4.07
CA GLN A 37 14.59 4.18 -4.99
C GLN A 37 14.05 2.74 -4.88
N GLY A 38 14.93 1.74 -4.91
CA GLY A 38 14.53 0.34 -4.76
C GLY A 38 13.85 0.04 -3.42
N GLN A 39 14.29 0.68 -2.33
CA GLN A 39 13.63 0.57 -1.01
C GLN A 39 12.23 1.20 -1.03
N VAL A 40 12.06 2.35 -1.67
CA VAL A 40 10.74 3.00 -1.79
C VAL A 40 9.79 2.11 -2.60
N GLU A 41 10.21 1.64 -3.77
CA GLU A 41 9.40 0.78 -4.63
C GLU A 41 9.01 -0.53 -3.91
N GLY A 42 9.98 -1.20 -3.26
CA GLY A 42 9.73 -2.42 -2.49
C GLY A 42 8.77 -2.20 -1.31
N GLY A 43 8.94 -1.11 -0.55
CA GLY A 43 8.07 -0.77 0.57
C GLY A 43 6.65 -0.43 0.13
N VAL A 44 6.48 0.27 -0.99
CA VAL A 44 5.17 0.52 -1.62
C VAL A 44 4.49 -0.80 -1.97
N MET A 45 5.21 -1.75 -2.58
CA MET A 45 4.65 -3.07 -2.92
C MET A 45 4.26 -3.89 -1.69
N MET A 46 5.04 -3.82 -0.59
CA MET A 46 4.66 -4.43 0.70
C MET A 46 3.34 -3.83 1.23
N GLY A 47 3.24 -2.51 1.27
CA GLY A 47 2.04 -1.82 1.74
C GLY A 47 0.82 -2.08 0.86
N LEU A 48 1.00 -2.23 -0.47
CA LEU A 48 -0.05 -2.63 -1.41
C LEU A 48 -0.53 -4.05 -1.11
N GLY A 49 0.40 -4.99 -0.88
CA GLY A 49 0.07 -6.35 -0.49
C GLY A 49 -0.78 -6.39 0.79
N ASN A 50 -0.35 -5.69 1.83
CA ASN A 50 -1.10 -5.57 3.08
C ASN A 50 -2.49 -4.95 2.88
N ALA A 51 -2.61 -3.99 1.97
CA ALA A 51 -3.90 -3.34 1.69
C ALA A 51 -4.89 -4.27 0.97
N LEU A 52 -4.44 -5.03 -0.04
CA LEU A 52 -5.34 -5.62 -1.04
C LEU A 52 -5.31 -7.15 -1.13
N THR A 53 -4.18 -7.81 -0.83
CA THR A 53 -4.01 -9.22 -1.21
C THR A 53 -3.52 -10.15 -0.11
N GLU A 54 -2.64 -9.66 0.77
CA GLU A 54 -1.99 -10.49 1.78
C GLU A 54 -2.90 -10.70 2.99
N HIS A 55 -3.20 -11.96 3.29
CA HIS A 55 -4.03 -12.30 4.44
C HIS A 55 -3.37 -13.41 5.25
N PHE A 56 -2.87 -13.09 6.43
CA PHE A 56 -2.30 -14.06 7.35
C PHE A 56 -3.41 -14.63 8.25
N ILE A 57 -3.87 -15.84 7.93
CA ILE A 57 -4.99 -16.48 8.62
C ILE A 57 -4.47 -17.53 9.59
N LEU A 58 -4.91 -17.42 10.84
CA LEU A 58 -4.70 -18.43 11.89
C LEU A 58 -6.02 -19.12 12.23
N ASP A 59 -5.97 -20.43 12.34
CA ASP A 59 -7.06 -21.26 12.85
C ASP A 59 -6.52 -22.11 14.01
N GLU A 60 -7.06 -21.93 15.21
CA GLU A 60 -6.61 -22.57 16.45
C GLU A 60 -5.07 -22.55 16.65
N GLY A 61 -4.42 -21.43 16.29
CA GLY A 61 -2.98 -21.23 16.38
C GLY A 61 -2.17 -21.86 15.24
N ARG A 62 -2.82 -22.43 14.22
CA ARG A 62 -2.18 -22.97 13.03
C ARG A 62 -2.29 -21.98 11.87
N VAL A 63 -1.21 -21.81 11.11
CA VAL A 63 -1.22 -20.97 9.91
C VAL A 63 -1.97 -21.69 8.79
N VAL A 64 -3.11 -21.12 8.36
CA VAL A 64 -3.91 -21.64 7.24
C VAL A 64 -3.30 -21.22 5.91
N THR A 65 -2.81 -19.99 5.83
CA THR A 65 -2.13 -19.41 4.65
C THR A 65 -0.64 -19.76 4.66
N ASP A 66 -0.33 -21.05 4.68
CA ASP A 66 1.00 -21.65 4.86
C ASP A 66 1.88 -21.64 3.60
N ARG A 67 1.38 -21.11 2.48
CA ARG A 67 2.08 -21.05 1.19
C ARG A 67 1.85 -19.70 0.53
N LEU A 68 2.83 -19.23 -0.25
CA LEU A 68 2.74 -17.93 -0.95
C LEU A 68 1.50 -17.83 -1.85
N ALA A 69 1.10 -18.92 -2.48
CA ALA A 69 -0.12 -18.96 -3.31
C ALA A 69 -1.42 -18.75 -2.51
N ARG A 70 -1.42 -19.08 -1.21
CA ARG A 70 -2.56 -18.82 -0.31
C ARG A 70 -2.43 -17.47 0.38
N TYR A 71 -1.22 -17.06 0.74
CA TYR A 71 -0.92 -15.78 1.36
C TYR A 71 -1.08 -14.61 0.39
N ARG A 72 -0.84 -14.81 -0.90
CA ARG A 72 -1.08 -13.90 -2.00
C ARG A 72 -0.22 -12.64 -2.00
N ILE A 73 1.11 -12.78 -1.96
CA ILE A 73 1.98 -11.64 -2.24
C ILE A 73 1.66 -11.06 -3.63
N PRO A 74 1.69 -9.73 -3.79
CA PRO A 74 1.48 -9.11 -5.09
C PRO A 74 2.47 -9.62 -6.14
N SER A 75 1.96 -9.94 -7.32
CA SER A 75 2.79 -10.28 -8.48
C SER A 75 3.13 -9.04 -9.30
N ILE A 76 4.00 -9.19 -10.30
CA ILE A 76 4.38 -8.10 -11.20
C ILE A 76 3.18 -7.45 -11.90
N THR A 77 2.09 -8.20 -12.12
CA THR A 77 0.87 -7.68 -12.76
C THR A 77 0.07 -6.74 -11.84
N HIS A 78 0.35 -6.74 -10.55
CA HIS A 78 -0.28 -5.84 -9.57
C HIS A 78 0.52 -4.55 -9.35
N THR A 79 1.72 -4.46 -9.94
CA THR A 79 2.61 -3.31 -9.73
C THR A 79 2.04 -2.08 -10.42
N PRO A 80 1.71 -1.00 -9.66
CA PRO A 80 1.28 0.27 -10.23
C PRO A 80 2.47 1.05 -10.78
N GLU A 81 2.20 2.18 -11.42
CA GLU A 81 3.22 3.20 -11.62
C GLU A 81 3.67 3.77 -10.27
N ILE A 82 4.97 3.72 -9.95
CA ILE A 82 5.51 4.24 -8.70
C ILE A 82 6.46 5.39 -9.01
N THR A 83 6.14 6.57 -8.46
CA THR A 83 7.01 7.76 -8.50
C THR A 83 7.65 7.94 -7.13
N SER A 84 8.97 7.74 -7.05
CA SER A 84 9.76 7.95 -5.84
C SER A 84 10.31 9.39 -5.80
N ILE A 85 10.00 10.12 -4.74
CA ILE A 85 10.53 11.47 -4.46
C ILE A 85 11.42 11.37 -3.24
N ILE A 86 12.73 11.50 -3.43
CA ILE A 86 13.69 11.51 -2.35
C ILE A 86 13.82 12.94 -1.84
N VAL A 87 13.48 13.14 -0.56
CA VAL A 87 13.62 14.41 0.13
C VAL A 87 14.85 14.34 1.02
N GLU A 88 15.75 15.33 0.91
CA GLU A 88 16.95 15.39 1.73
C GLU A 88 16.83 16.49 2.78
N HIS A 89 16.76 16.08 4.03
CA HIS A 89 16.85 16.96 5.19
C HIS A 89 17.77 16.30 6.22
N ALA A 90 19.05 16.62 6.14
CA ALA A 90 20.10 15.99 6.94
C ALA A 90 19.86 16.14 8.45
N THR A 91 20.14 15.08 9.21
CA THR A 91 20.06 15.06 10.67
C THR A 91 21.44 15.08 11.32
N SER A 92 21.57 15.71 12.48
CA SER A 92 22.81 15.68 13.26
C SER A 92 23.05 14.34 13.96
N GLY A 93 22.01 13.50 14.13
CA GLY A 93 22.08 12.23 14.85
C GLY A 93 22.45 11.03 14.00
N GLY A 94 22.45 11.14 12.66
CA GLY A 94 22.76 10.04 11.74
C GLY A 94 24.15 10.14 11.12
N PRO A 95 24.77 9.02 10.70
CA PRO A 95 26.03 9.03 9.98
C PRO A 95 25.87 9.81 8.67
N TYR A 96 26.74 10.77 8.43
CA TYR A 96 26.67 11.68 7.28
C TYR A 96 25.33 12.43 7.12
N GLY A 97 24.51 12.53 8.18
CA GLY A 97 23.19 13.13 8.12
C GLY A 97 22.07 12.22 7.56
N ALA A 98 22.36 10.96 7.30
CA ALA A 98 21.40 10.00 6.76
C ALA A 98 20.36 9.57 7.81
N LYS A 99 19.17 9.19 7.35
CA LYS A 99 18.07 8.59 8.13
C LYS A 99 17.80 7.17 7.66
N GLY A 100 17.25 6.33 8.55
CA GLY A 100 16.80 4.99 8.18
C GLY A 100 15.61 5.04 7.23
N ILE A 101 15.61 4.16 6.22
CA ILE A 101 14.57 4.10 5.19
C ILE A 101 14.04 2.66 4.98
N GLY A 102 14.09 1.82 5.99
CA GLY A 102 13.59 0.44 5.88
C GLY A 102 12.07 0.39 5.71
N GLU A 103 11.34 0.21 6.79
CA GLU A 103 9.89 -0.02 6.76
C GLU A 103 9.04 1.26 6.66
N ILE A 104 9.62 2.43 6.91
CA ILE A 104 8.90 3.71 6.86
C ILE A 104 8.19 3.95 5.53
N VAL A 105 8.68 3.37 4.45
CA VAL A 105 8.11 3.51 3.11
C VAL A 105 6.86 2.67 2.89
N SER A 106 6.64 1.60 3.66
CA SER A 106 5.43 0.77 3.57
C SER A 106 4.25 1.33 4.39
N ILE A 107 4.54 2.07 5.46
CA ILE A 107 3.52 2.55 6.42
C ILE A 107 2.43 3.42 5.77
N PRO A 108 2.75 4.43 4.94
CA PRO A 108 1.73 5.32 4.37
C PRO A 108 0.95 4.68 3.21
N THR A 109 1.40 3.57 2.63
CA THR A 109 0.82 2.99 1.41
C THR A 109 -0.60 2.49 1.65
N THR A 110 -0.80 1.67 2.68
CA THR A 110 -2.13 1.13 3.02
C THR A 110 -3.17 2.23 3.27
N PRO A 111 -2.92 3.24 4.13
CA PRO A 111 -3.88 4.32 4.33
C PRO A 111 -4.05 5.21 3.09
N ALA A 112 -3.04 5.38 2.25
CA ALA A 112 -3.20 6.10 0.98
C ALA A 112 -4.19 5.38 0.06
N ILE A 113 -4.07 4.05 -0.08
CA ILE A 113 -4.98 3.23 -0.90
C ILE A 113 -6.39 3.25 -0.33
N THR A 114 -6.58 3.02 0.98
CA THR A 114 -7.91 3.00 1.58
C THR A 114 -8.61 4.37 1.53
N ASN A 115 -7.86 5.47 1.66
CA ASN A 115 -8.39 6.82 1.47
C ASN A 115 -8.75 7.09 0.00
N ALA A 116 -7.98 6.57 -0.96
CA ALA A 116 -8.29 6.69 -2.38
C ALA A 116 -9.57 5.91 -2.74
N ILE A 117 -9.79 4.71 -2.16
CA ILE A 117 -11.03 3.95 -2.30
C ILE A 117 -12.22 4.78 -1.76
N TYR A 118 -12.08 5.33 -0.55
CA TYR A 118 -13.12 6.19 0.02
C TYR A 118 -13.43 7.39 -0.87
N ASN A 119 -12.41 8.05 -1.40
CA ASN A 119 -12.59 9.19 -2.31
C ASN A 119 -13.28 8.80 -3.62
N ALA A 120 -13.01 7.59 -4.13
CA ALA A 120 -13.58 7.10 -5.38
C ALA A 120 -15.06 6.66 -5.25
N VAL A 121 -15.42 6.02 -4.14
CA VAL A 121 -16.71 5.33 -4.00
C VAL A 121 -17.46 5.56 -2.69
N GLY A 122 -16.93 6.40 -1.79
CA GLY A 122 -17.58 6.73 -0.49
C GLY A 122 -17.53 5.61 0.56
N VAL A 123 -16.97 4.44 0.23
CA VAL A 123 -16.92 3.29 1.14
C VAL A 123 -15.69 3.37 2.03
N ARG A 124 -15.90 3.38 3.36
CA ARG A 124 -14.81 3.36 4.34
C ARG A 124 -14.39 1.91 4.63
N VAL A 125 -13.09 1.64 4.44
CA VAL A 125 -12.48 0.34 4.77
C VAL A 125 -12.07 0.34 6.25
N ASP A 126 -12.51 -0.66 7.00
CA ASP A 126 -12.29 -0.82 8.45
C ASP A 126 -11.46 -2.08 8.80
N SER A 127 -11.18 -2.92 7.81
CA SER A 127 -10.42 -4.16 7.98
C SER A 127 -9.52 -4.43 6.76
N LEU A 128 -8.42 -5.15 6.96
CA LEU A 128 -7.45 -5.50 5.93
C LEU A 128 -7.26 -7.02 5.84
N PRO A 129 -6.96 -7.54 4.63
CA PRO A 129 -6.96 -6.82 3.35
C PRO A 129 -8.35 -6.32 2.98
N VAL A 130 -8.42 -5.35 2.05
CA VAL A 130 -9.68 -4.78 1.57
C VAL A 130 -10.58 -5.88 1.02
N ASP A 131 -11.77 -6.01 1.57
CA ASP A 131 -12.77 -6.96 1.14
C ASP A 131 -13.60 -6.37 -0.02
N GLN A 132 -13.39 -6.92 -1.21
CA GLN A 132 -14.05 -6.46 -2.43
C GLN A 132 -15.56 -6.72 -2.40
N GLU A 133 -16.00 -7.82 -1.76
CA GLU A 133 -17.43 -8.16 -1.63
C GLU A 133 -18.13 -7.11 -0.78
N LYS A 134 -17.54 -6.69 0.34
CA LYS A 134 -18.08 -5.61 1.18
C LYS A 134 -18.18 -4.28 0.44
N ILE A 135 -17.22 -3.96 -0.43
CA ILE A 135 -17.31 -2.76 -1.27
C ILE A 135 -18.50 -2.88 -2.24
N ALA A 136 -18.63 -4.01 -2.94
CA ALA A 136 -19.72 -4.26 -3.87
C ALA A 136 -21.10 -4.19 -3.18
N GLU A 137 -21.24 -4.81 -2.02
CA GLU A 137 -22.47 -4.77 -1.21
C GLU A 137 -22.83 -3.36 -0.77
N ALA A 138 -21.87 -2.58 -0.26
CA ALA A 138 -22.09 -1.20 0.14
C ALA A 138 -22.55 -0.32 -1.03
N LEU A 139 -21.93 -0.50 -2.21
CA LEU A 139 -22.32 0.23 -3.43
C LEU A 139 -23.69 -0.20 -4.00
N ALA A 140 -24.08 -1.46 -3.81
CA ALA A 140 -25.39 -1.95 -4.19
C ALA A 140 -26.50 -1.37 -3.27
N ALA A 141 -26.22 -1.29 -1.97
CA ALA A 141 -27.14 -0.72 -0.98
C ALA A 141 -27.37 0.79 -1.22
N GLU A 142 -26.34 1.56 -1.61
CA GLU A 142 -26.47 2.98 -1.94
C GLU A 142 -27.41 3.24 -3.14
N LYS A 143 -27.47 2.32 -4.11
CA LYS A 143 -28.34 2.44 -5.29
C LYS A 143 -29.79 2.10 -5.01
N ALA A 144 -30.09 1.42 -3.90
CA ALA A 144 -31.43 0.95 -3.57
C ALA A 144 -32.19 1.91 -2.64
N GLY A 145 -31.54 2.91 -2.07
CA GLY A 145 -32.12 3.94 -1.20
C GLY A 145 -32.26 5.29 -1.91
#